data_82e7001e0259d3c097ce8908ed65b0bd
#
_entry.id   82e7001e0259d3c097ce8908ed65b0bd
#
_cell.length_a   1.000
_cell.length_b   1.000
_cell.length_c   1.000
_cell.angle_alpha   90.00
_cell.angle_beta   90.00
_cell.angle_gamma   90.00
#
_symmetry.space_group_name_H-M   'P 1'
#
loop_
_entity.id
_entity.type
_entity.pdbx_description
1 polymer ?
#
loop_
_entity_poly.entity_id
_entity_poly.type
_entity_poly.pdbx_seq_one_letter_code
_entity_poly.pdbx_strand_id
1 'polypeptide(L)'
;YLFKLKEHMQRLHYSQSVMRFDEIVDGDTLIDKTIELVRANAFRETVHIRAMVFVAGEGELGARGPVSTAITVVPRPLPNAVVDGCSAQVSSWVRVSDYAMPLRVKCNANYNNGRLALIQAHADGYDAAIMLTNQGKVSEGPAMCFFMVRNGVLVTPSVTSDILESITRKTILDISREYLDLDPV
;
A
#
# COMPACT_ATOMS: atom_id res chain seq x y z
N TYR A 1 -0.40 20.19 -0.60
CA TYR A 1 -0.76 19.35 -1.75
C TYR A 1 -1.13 17.94 -1.27
N LEU A 2 -2.28 17.42 -1.73
CA LEU A 2 -2.74 16.06 -1.44
C LEU A 2 -2.48 15.19 -2.68
N PHE A 3 -1.50 14.29 -2.57
CA PHE A 3 -1.06 13.47 -3.69
C PHE A 3 -2.08 12.42 -4.06
N LYS A 4 -2.63 12.50 -5.28
CA LYS A 4 -3.56 11.51 -5.88
C LYS A 4 -4.70 11.09 -4.94
N LEU A 5 -5.30 12.05 -4.23
CA LEU A 5 -6.36 11.78 -3.26
C LEU A 5 -7.56 11.06 -3.90
N LYS A 6 -7.95 11.48 -5.09
CA LYS A 6 -9.08 10.88 -5.82
C LYS A 6 -8.83 9.40 -6.14
N GLU A 7 -7.65 9.07 -6.65
CA GLU A 7 -7.27 7.69 -6.96
C GLU A 7 -7.19 6.82 -5.69
N HIS A 8 -6.75 7.39 -4.57
CA HIS A 8 -6.78 6.69 -3.29
C HIS A 8 -8.20 6.36 -2.84
N MET A 9 -9.15 7.28 -2.99
CA MET A 9 -10.56 7.04 -2.62
C MET A 9 -11.25 6.09 -3.59
N GLN A 10 -10.94 6.15 -4.88
CA GLN A 10 -11.43 5.17 -5.86
C GLN A 10 -10.96 3.75 -5.51
N ARG A 11 -9.69 3.57 -5.12
CA ARG A 11 -9.21 2.27 -4.67
C ARG A 11 -9.87 1.83 -3.35
N LEU A 12 -10.14 2.75 -2.44
CA LEU A 12 -10.86 2.42 -1.20
C LEU A 12 -12.29 1.97 -1.49
N HIS A 13 -12.98 2.64 -2.42
CA HIS A 13 -14.30 2.23 -2.91
C HIS A 13 -14.26 0.80 -3.50
N TYR A 14 -13.31 0.53 -4.40
CA TYR A 14 -13.09 -0.81 -4.95
C TYR A 14 -12.85 -1.85 -3.85
N SER A 15 -12.01 -1.51 -2.87
CA SER A 15 -11.72 -2.41 -1.75
C SER A 15 -12.96 -2.78 -0.95
N GLN A 16 -13.83 -1.81 -0.65
CA GLN A 16 -15.10 -2.05 0.04
C GLN A 16 -16.01 -3.02 -0.75
N SER A 17 -16.10 -2.81 -2.07
CA SER A 17 -16.91 -3.65 -2.95
C SER A 17 -16.42 -5.10 -2.97
N VAL A 18 -15.13 -5.32 -3.08
CA VAL A 18 -14.53 -6.68 -3.06
C VAL A 18 -14.74 -7.34 -1.69
N MET A 19 -14.61 -6.57 -0.60
CA MET A 19 -14.85 -7.04 0.78
C MET A 19 -16.33 -7.21 1.10
N ARG A 20 -17.22 -6.87 0.17
CA ARG A 20 -18.68 -7.05 0.27
C ARG A 20 -19.30 -6.36 1.50
N PHE A 21 -18.85 -5.14 1.82
CA PHE A 21 -19.48 -4.34 2.85
C PHE A 21 -20.94 -4.06 2.48
N ASP A 22 -21.84 -4.03 3.48
CA ASP A 22 -23.28 -3.79 3.25
C ASP A 22 -23.53 -2.36 2.76
N GLU A 23 -22.70 -1.42 3.20
CA GLU A 23 -22.72 -0.02 2.77
C GLU A 23 -21.37 0.35 2.18
N ILE A 24 -21.40 0.97 1.01
CA ILE A 24 -20.21 1.51 0.36
C ILE A 24 -20.13 3.00 0.66
N VAL A 25 -19.16 3.39 1.44
CA VAL A 25 -18.94 4.80 1.76
C VAL A 25 -18.46 5.53 0.52
N ASP A 26 -19.14 6.64 0.21
CA ASP A 26 -18.87 7.43 -0.96
C ASP A 26 -17.49 8.08 -0.95
N GLY A 27 -16.79 8.00 -2.08
CA GLY A 27 -15.44 8.51 -2.24
C GLY A 27 -15.33 10.04 -2.16
N ASP A 28 -16.31 10.76 -2.68
CA ASP A 28 -16.32 12.23 -2.66
C ASP A 28 -16.53 12.74 -1.22
N THR A 29 -17.39 12.09 -0.46
CA THR A 29 -17.54 12.35 0.99
C THR A 29 -16.22 12.16 1.74
N LEU A 30 -15.47 11.10 1.45
CA LEU A 30 -14.17 10.85 2.08
C LEU A 30 -13.10 11.87 1.64
N ILE A 31 -13.16 12.35 0.41
CA ILE A 31 -12.29 13.44 -0.09
C ILE A 31 -12.53 14.70 0.72
N ASP A 32 -13.79 15.14 0.84
CA ASP A 32 -14.17 16.36 1.56
C ASP A 32 -13.74 16.28 3.03
N LYS A 33 -14.03 15.17 3.71
CA LYS A 33 -13.63 14.95 5.10
C LYS A 33 -12.10 14.89 5.29
N THR A 34 -11.38 14.34 4.33
CA THR A 34 -9.91 14.35 4.35
C THR A 34 -9.36 15.77 4.24
N ILE A 35 -9.90 16.58 3.33
CA ILE A 35 -9.49 17.98 3.14
C ILE A 35 -9.82 18.81 4.39
N GLU A 36 -11.01 18.64 4.95
CA GLU A 36 -11.44 19.29 6.20
C GLU A 36 -10.47 18.98 7.35
N LEU A 37 -10.14 17.69 7.54
CA LEU A 37 -9.24 17.24 8.59
C LEU A 37 -7.82 17.80 8.44
N VAL A 38 -7.28 17.79 7.20
CA VAL A 38 -5.94 18.36 6.93
C VAL A 38 -5.89 19.86 7.21
N ARG A 39 -6.95 20.58 6.82
CA ARG A 39 -7.06 22.04 7.10
C ARG A 39 -7.16 22.33 8.60
N ALA A 40 -7.96 21.54 9.32
CA ALA A 40 -8.14 21.71 10.76
C ALA A 40 -6.86 21.48 11.56
N ASN A 41 -5.98 20.56 11.11
CA ASN A 41 -4.69 20.29 11.77
C ASN A 41 -3.60 21.30 11.40
N ALA A 42 -3.75 22.07 10.32
CA ALA A 42 -2.81 23.12 9.89
C ALA A 42 -1.33 22.70 9.80
N PHE A 43 -1.05 21.43 9.56
CA PHE A 43 0.31 20.93 9.37
C PHE A 43 1.00 21.63 8.18
N ARG A 44 2.25 22.03 8.36
CA ARG A 44 3.11 22.64 7.34
C ARG A 44 4.27 21.74 6.92
N GLU A 45 4.16 20.45 7.23
CA GLU A 45 5.16 19.43 6.98
C GLU A 45 4.53 18.24 6.22
N THR A 46 5.37 17.30 5.81
CA THR A 46 4.89 16.06 5.20
C THR A 46 4.07 15.25 6.19
N VAL A 47 2.87 14.89 5.80
CA VAL A 47 1.94 14.12 6.63
C VAL A 47 1.55 12.81 5.94
N HIS A 48 1.32 11.79 6.74
CA HIS A 48 0.70 10.55 6.32
C HIS A 48 -0.79 10.59 6.64
N ILE A 49 -1.61 10.45 5.60
CA ILE A 49 -3.07 10.41 5.72
C ILE A 49 -3.51 8.96 5.55
N ARG A 50 -4.35 8.49 6.44
CA ARG A 50 -4.96 7.16 6.36
C ARG A 50 -6.47 7.28 6.49
N ALA A 51 -7.19 7.04 5.40
CA ALA A 51 -8.62 6.81 5.42
C ALA A 51 -8.87 5.30 5.53
N MET A 52 -9.75 4.92 6.43
CA MET A 52 -10.12 3.54 6.73
C MET A 52 -11.62 3.40 6.73
N VAL A 53 -12.10 2.30 6.17
CA VAL A 53 -13.49 1.86 6.26
C VAL A 53 -13.49 0.45 6.86
N PHE A 54 -14.33 0.20 7.82
CA PHE A 54 -14.34 -1.05 8.57
C PHE A 54 -15.74 -1.41 9.11
N VAL A 55 -15.95 -2.68 9.38
CA VAL A 55 -17.13 -3.15 10.11
C VAL A 55 -16.95 -2.80 11.58
N ALA A 56 -17.89 -2.04 12.15
CA ALA A 56 -17.81 -1.46 13.50
C ALA A 56 -18.75 -2.12 14.49
N GLY A 57 -19.68 -2.96 14.03
CA GLY A 57 -20.64 -3.64 14.88
C GLY A 57 -20.07 -4.89 15.53
N GLU A 58 -20.77 -5.37 16.54
CA GLU A 58 -20.60 -6.72 17.05
C GLU A 58 -21.13 -7.70 16.00
N GLY A 59 -20.39 -8.77 15.73
CA GLY A 59 -20.80 -9.72 14.72
C GLY A 59 -19.89 -10.93 14.64
N GLU A 60 -20.38 -11.91 13.94
CA GLU A 60 -19.64 -13.11 13.60
C GLU A 60 -18.60 -12.84 12.49
N LEU A 61 -17.79 -13.83 12.17
CA LEU A 61 -16.75 -13.74 11.15
C LEU A 61 -17.27 -13.24 9.79
N GLY A 62 -18.52 -13.51 9.45
CA GLY A 62 -19.17 -13.09 8.22
C GLY A 62 -19.83 -11.71 8.26
N ALA A 63 -19.70 -10.95 9.35
CA ALA A 63 -20.32 -9.63 9.48
C ALA A 63 -19.84 -8.67 8.37
N ARG A 64 -20.79 -7.96 7.76
CA ARG A 64 -20.56 -7.03 6.65
C ARG A 64 -20.90 -5.57 6.99
N GLY A 65 -21.52 -5.34 8.15
CA GLY A 65 -21.93 -4.06 8.69
C GLY A 65 -22.25 -4.16 10.19
N PRO A 66 -22.63 -3.06 10.82
CA PRO A 66 -22.63 -1.69 10.30
C PRO A 66 -21.23 -1.20 9.92
N VAL A 67 -21.17 -0.33 8.92
CA VAL A 67 -19.91 0.21 8.36
C VAL A 67 -19.59 1.55 9.01
N SER A 68 -18.34 1.73 9.38
CA SER A 68 -17.81 3.00 9.93
C SER A 68 -16.52 3.42 9.23
N THR A 69 -16.18 4.70 9.41
CA THR A 69 -14.98 5.30 8.83
C THR A 69 -14.12 5.97 9.89
N ALA A 70 -12.81 5.96 9.65
CA ALA A 70 -11.87 6.79 10.40
C ALA A 70 -10.83 7.38 9.43
N ILE A 71 -10.48 8.64 9.65
CA ILE A 71 -9.41 9.30 8.89
C ILE A 71 -8.41 9.84 9.91
N THR A 72 -7.14 9.48 9.71
CA THR A 72 -6.04 9.97 10.55
C THR A 72 -5.04 10.75 9.71
N VAL A 73 -4.48 11.81 10.29
CA VAL A 73 -3.40 12.61 9.72
C VAL A 73 -2.31 12.71 10.76
N VAL A 74 -1.10 12.27 10.41
CA VAL A 74 0.05 12.33 11.33
C VAL A 74 1.29 12.85 10.60
N PRO A 75 2.13 13.68 11.23
CA PRO A 75 3.43 14.05 10.69
C PRO A 75 4.26 12.80 10.37
N ARG A 76 4.85 12.80 9.19
CA ARG A 76 5.74 11.70 8.77
C ARG A 76 6.83 12.25 7.87
N PRO A 77 7.99 12.60 8.44
CA PRO A 77 9.13 13.04 7.65
C PRO A 77 9.59 11.93 6.69
N LEU A 78 10.28 12.33 5.63
CA LEU A 78 10.90 11.36 4.73
C LEU A 78 11.97 10.57 5.52
N PRO A 79 12.00 9.24 5.36
CA PRO A 79 13.05 8.42 6.00
C PRO A 79 14.42 8.78 5.44
N ASN A 80 15.47 8.71 6.27
CA ASN A 80 16.85 8.89 5.82
C ASN A 80 17.23 7.93 4.69
N ALA A 81 16.66 6.74 4.69
CA ALA A 81 16.81 5.74 3.63
C ALA A 81 16.51 6.25 2.21
N VAL A 82 15.77 7.35 2.07
CA VAL A 82 15.54 7.98 0.75
C VAL A 82 16.82 8.59 0.19
N VAL A 83 17.72 9.04 1.05
CA VAL A 83 19.01 9.66 0.68
C VAL A 83 20.16 8.66 0.80
N ASP A 84 20.21 7.97 1.92
CA ASP A 84 21.35 7.12 2.31
C ASP A 84 21.21 5.68 1.79
N GLY A 85 20.04 5.31 1.29
CA GLY A 85 19.70 3.93 1.01
C GLY A 85 19.38 3.13 2.28
N CYS A 86 19.15 1.83 2.11
CA CYS A 86 18.96 0.91 3.23
C CYS A 86 19.35 -0.51 2.80
N SER A 87 19.68 -1.33 3.79
CA SER A 87 19.92 -2.77 3.60
C SER A 87 18.59 -3.52 3.54
N ALA A 88 18.51 -4.56 2.70
CA ALA A 88 17.31 -5.38 2.61
C ALA A 88 17.65 -6.87 2.55
N GLN A 89 16.88 -7.67 3.28
CA GLN A 89 16.96 -9.12 3.27
C GLN A 89 15.88 -9.70 2.37
N VAL A 90 16.21 -10.75 1.61
CA VAL A 90 15.18 -11.61 1.02
C VAL A 90 14.59 -12.48 2.13
N SER A 91 13.31 -12.24 2.46
CA SER A 91 12.65 -12.92 3.58
C SER A 91 12.39 -14.38 3.30
N SER A 92 12.44 -15.22 4.35
CA SER A 92 11.94 -16.59 4.30
C SER A 92 10.40 -16.68 4.35
N TRP A 93 9.71 -15.61 4.79
CA TRP A 93 8.27 -15.48 4.68
C TRP A 93 7.90 -15.13 3.25
N VAL A 94 7.21 -16.04 2.56
CA VAL A 94 6.68 -15.76 1.23
C VAL A 94 5.47 -14.85 1.30
N ARG A 95 5.23 -14.10 0.23
CA ARG A 95 4.04 -13.28 0.09
C ARG A 95 2.79 -14.16 0.09
N VAL A 96 1.76 -13.76 0.83
CA VAL A 96 0.45 -14.42 0.76
C VAL A 96 -0.05 -14.39 -0.68
N SER A 97 -0.58 -15.50 -1.16
CA SER A 97 -1.02 -15.62 -2.55
C SER A 97 -2.36 -14.92 -2.79
N ASP A 98 -2.55 -14.37 -3.99
CA ASP A 98 -3.81 -13.80 -4.48
C ASP A 98 -4.97 -14.85 -4.49
N TYR A 99 -4.63 -16.15 -4.47
CA TYR A 99 -5.61 -17.22 -4.27
C TYR A 99 -6.11 -17.35 -2.84
N ALA A 100 -5.34 -16.88 -1.87
CA ALA A 100 -5.70 -16.97 -0.44
C ALA A 100 -6.33 -15.67 0.07
N MET A 101 -5.86 -14.53 -0.41
CA MET A 101 -6.30 -13.20 -0.01
C MET A 101 -6.30 -12.25 -1.21
N PRO A 102 -7.32 -11.38 -1.38
CA PRO A 102 -7.37 -10.46 -2.51
C PRO A 102 -6.31 -9.36 -2.36
N LEU A 103 -5.14 -9.53 -2.94
CA LEU A 103 -4.00 -8.63 -2.75
C LEU A 103 -4.18 -7.26 -3.41
N ARG A 104 -5.05 -7.16 -4.42
CA ARG A 104 -5.46 -5.88 -5.02
C ARG A 104 -6.30 -5.01 -4.07
N VAL A 105 -6.84 -5.61 -3.01
CA VAL A 105 -7.51 -4.90 -1.92
C VAL A 105 -6.48 -4.43 -0.91
N LYS A 106 -6.48 -3.13 -0.59
CA LYS A 106 -5.62 -2.60 0.47
C LYS A 106 -6.24 -2.88 1.85
N CYS A 107 -6.28 -4.15 2.22
CA CYS A 107 -6.83 -4.65 3.47
C CYS A 107 -5.74 -4.76 4.55
N ASN A 108 -6.04 -4.37 5.78
CA ASN A 108 -5.09 -4.46 6.89
C ASN A 108 -4.64 -5.90 7.18
N ALA A 109 -5.49 -6.89 6.97
CA ALA A 109 -5.15 -8.30 7.16
C ALA A 109 -3.94 -8.74 6.32
N ASN A 110 -3.83 -8.24 5.07
CA ASN A 110 -2.72 -8.57 4.17
C ASN A 110 -1.36 -8.08 4.70
N TYR A 111 -1.36 -7.01 5.52
CA TYR A 111 -0.12 -6.44 6.08
C TYR A 111 0.48 -7.26 7.22
N ASN A 112 -0.28 -8.17 7.84
CA ASN A 112 0.27 -9.03 8.88
C ASN A 112 1.36 -9.96 8.33
N ASN A 113 1.20 -10.47 7.11
CA ASN A 113 2.21 -11.25 6.41
C ASN A 113 3.50 -10.43 6.18
N GLY A 114 3.39 -9.19 5.66
CA GLY A 114 4.55 -8.31 5.49
C GLY A 114 5.20 -7.90 6.82
N ARG A 115 4.40 -7.74 7.89
CA ARG A 115 4.92 -7.45 9.23
C ARG A 115 5.85 -8.56 9.72
N LEU A 116 5.53 -9.83 9.50
CA LEU A 116 6.39 -10.95 9.88
C LEU A 116 7.74 -10.91 9.15
N ALA A 117 7.70 -10.65 7.84
CA ALA A 117 8.92 -10.50 7.04
C ALA A 117 9.80 -9.34 7.52
N LEU A 118 9.20 -8.20 7.88
CA LEU A 118 9.96 -7.05 8.38
C LEU A 118 10.57 -7.30 9.76
N ILE A 119 9.82 -7.93 10.67
CA ILE A 119 10.34 -8.29 11.99
C ILE A 119 11.55 -9.22 11.86
N GLN A 120 11.48 -10.21 10.98
CA GLN A 120 12.61 -11.10 10.70
C GLN A 120 13.83 -10.31 10.19
N ALA A 121 13.63 -9.45 9.17
CA ALA A 121 14.73 -8.66 8.63
C ALA A 121 15.40 -7.79 9.71
N HIS A 122 14.61 -7.14 10.56
CA HIS A 122 15.16 -6.35 11.68
C HIS A 122 15.92 -7.21 12.70
N ALA A 123 15.41 -8.39 13.03
CA ALA A 123 16.11 -9.33 13.93
C ALA A 123 17.44 -9.79 13.36
N ASP A 124 17.54 -9.91 12.04
CA ASP A 124 18.73 -10.31 11.29
C ASP A 124 19.66 -9.11 10.94
N GLY A 125 19.33 -7.89 11.40
CA GLY A 125 20.15 -6.69 11.24
C GLY A 125 19.95 -5.93 9.91
N TYR A 126 18.87 -6.17 9.19
CA TYR A 126 18.52 -5.47 7.97
C TYR A 126 17.41 -4.43 8.20
N ASP A 127 17.40 -3.37 7.39
CA ASP A 127 16.43 -2.28 7.51
C ASP A 127 15.08 -2.61 6.85
N ALA A 128 15.09 -3.48 5.85
CA ALA A 128 13.91 -3.80 5.04
C ALA A 128 13.89 -5.28 4.63
N ALA A 129 12.76 -5.72 4.08
CA ALA A 129 12.62 -7.06 3.51
C ALA A 129 12.14 -7.00 2.05
N ILE A 130 12.54 -7.98 1.28
CA ILE A 130 12.00 -8.30 -0.05
C ILE A 130 11.30 -9.65 0.07
N MET A 131 10.02 -9.69 -0.31
CA MET A 131 9.23 -10.91 -0.25
C MET A 131 9.16 -11.57 -1.63
N LEU A 132 9.18 -12.89 -1.63
CA LEU A 132 9.02 -13.69 -2.84
C LEU A 132 7.62 -14.30 -2.89
N THR A 133 7.15 -14.60 -4.09
CA THR A 133 5.98 -15.47 -4.29
C THR A 133 6.31 -16.90 -3.86
N ASN A 134 5.32 -17.76 -3.73
CA ASN A 134 5.51 -19.19 -3.49
C ASN A 134 6.27 -19.92 -4.63
N GLN A 135 6.46 -19.25 -5.78
CA GLN A 135 7.25 -19.75 -6.91
C GLN A 135 8.69 -19.21 -6.91
N GLY A 136 9.09 -18.49 -5.87
CA GLY A 136 10.43 -17.91 -5.76
C GLY A 136 10.69 -16.66 -6.61
N LYS A 137 9.65 -16.04 -7.18
CA LYS A 137 9.78 -14.77 -7.91
C LYS A 137 9.64 -13.58 -6.96
N VAL A 138 10.33 -12.48 -7.26
CA VAL A 138 10.18 -11.25 -6.48
C VAL A 138 8.73 -10.77 -6.56
N SER A 139 8.15 -10.48 -5.40
CA SER A 139 6.84 -9.88 -5.24
C SER A 139 6.99 -8.40 -4.89
N GLU A 140 6.96 -8.06 -3.64
CA GLU A 140 7.07 -6.67 -3.18
C GLU A 140 7.74 -6.60 -1.79
N GLY A 141 7.97 -5.40 -1.27
CA GLY A 141 8.34 -5.25 0.13
C GLY A 141 7.12 -5.38 1.06
N PRO A 142 7.31 -5.44 2.38
CA PRO A 142 6.24 -5.61 3.37
C PRO A 142 5.08 -4.63 3.28
N ALA A 143 5.35 -3.41 2.83
CA ALA A 143 4.34 -2.35 2.66
C ALA A 143 4.69 -1.40 1.50
N MET A 144 5.49 -1.83 0.54
CA MET A 144 6.01 -0.99 -0.55
C MET A 144 6.17 -1.81 -1.83
N CYS A 145 5.92 -1.17 -2.98
CA CYS A 145 6.21 -1.76 -4.27
C CYS A 145 7.73 -1.86 -4.50
N PHE A 146 8.12 -2.78 -5.36
CA PHE A 146 9.51 -3.05 -5.68
C PHE A 146 9.82 -2.63 -7.13
N PHE A 147 10.96 -1.98 -7.30
CA PHE A 147 11.55 -1.64 -8.60
C PHE A 147 13.05 -1.92 -8.56
N MET A 148 13.61 -2.28 -9.70
CA MET A 148 15.05 -2.36 -9.90
C MET A 148 15.43 -1.86 -11.30
N VAL A 149 16.64 -1.39 -11.44
CA VAL A 149 17.25 -1.13 -12.77
C VAL A 149 18.17 -2.31 -13.10
N ARG A 150 17.89 -2.99 -14.23
CA ARG A 150 18.70 -4.09 -14.72
C ARG A 150 19.07 -3.85 -16.17
N ASN A 151 20.37 -3.74 -16.44
CA ASN A 151 20.92 -3.43 -17.77
C ASN A 151 20.30 -2.16 -18.39
N GLY A 152 20.10 -1.12 -17.57
CA GLY A 152 19.50 0.14 -18.02
C GLY A 152 17.96 0.12 -18.14
N VAL A 153 17.31 -0.99 -17.87
CA VAL A 153 15.85 -1.14 -17.94
C VAL A 153 15.25 -1.11 -16.54
N LEU A 154 14.19 -0.33 -16.37
CA LEU A 154 13.40 -0.31 -15.14
C LEU A 154 12.47 -1.52 -15.10
N VAL A 155 12.63 -2.36 -14.10
CA VAL A 155 11.86 -3.61 -13.92
C VAL A 155 11.05 -3.57 -12.66
N THR A 156 9.80 -4.02 -12.72
CA THR A 156 8.92 -4.17 -11.55
C THR A 156 8.12 -5.46 -11.69
N PRO A 157 7.80 -6.15 -10.57
CA PRO A 157 6.98 -7.36 -10.62
C PRO A 157 5.63 -7.09 -11.28
N SER A 158 5.17 -8.06 -12.07
CA SER A 158 3.84 -8.02 -12.70
C SER A 158 2.74 -8.09 -11.65
N VAL A 159 1.52 -7.68 -12.03
CA VAL A 159 0.34 -7.75 -11.16
C VAL A 159 -0.01 -9.19 -10.74
N THR A 160 0.49 -10.19 -11.46
CA THR A 160 0.31 -11.61 -11.13
C THR A 160 1.37 -12.16 -10.17
N SER A 161 2.25 -11.30 -9.66
CA SER A 161 3.31 -11.67 -8.70
C SER A 161 2.90 -11.41 -7.25
N ASP A 162 1.64 -11.59 -6.92
CA ASP A 162 1.08 -11.43 -5.58
C ASP A 162 1.35 -10.03 -4.98
N ILE A 163 1.24 -8.98 -5.79
CA ILE A 163 1.47 -7.59 -5.37
C ILE A 163 0.17 -6.80 -5.18
N LEU A 164 0.25 -5.74 -4.39
CA LEU A 164 -0.76 -4.67 -4.45
C LEU A 164 -0.48 -3.78 -5.67
N GLU A 165 -1.48 -3.60 -6.55
CA GLU A 165 -1.42 -2.59 -7.62
C GLU A 165 -1.43 -1.18 -7.02
N SER A 166 -0.26 -0.75 -6.55
CA SER A 166 -0.18 0.49 -5.77
C SER A 166 -0.23 1.74 -6.67
N ILE A 167 -0.80 2.81 -6.13
CA ILE A 167 -0.80 4.12 -6.78
C ILE A 167 0.63 4.63 -6.97
N THR A 168 1.54 4.34 -6.03
CA THR A 168 2.97 4.63 -6.14
C THR A 168 3.59 3.89 -7.32
N ARG A 169 3.31 2.58 -7.47
CA ARG A 169 3.82 1.80 -8.60
C ARG A 169 3.35 2.39 -9.92
N LYS A 170 2.05 2.66 -10.05
CA LYS A 170 1.51 3.31 -11.26
C LYS A 170 2.17 4.65 -11.53
N THR A 171 2.37 5.46 -10.51
CA THR A 171 3.02 6.78 -10.65
C THR A 171 4.45 6.66 -11.17
N ILE A 172 5.24 5.71 -10.64
CA ILE A 172 6.63 5.49 -11.10
C ILE A 172 6.64 5.04 -12.56
N LEU A 173 5.73 4.14 -12.95
CA LEU A 173 5.59 3.69 -14.34
C LEU A 173 5.22 4.84 -15.29
N ASP A 174 4.30 5.72 -14.87
CA ASP A 174 3.90 6.89 -15.66
C ASP A 174 5.08 7.87 -15.81
N ILE A 175 5.77 8.20 -14.71
CA ILE A 175 6.93 9.11 -14.70
C ILE A 175 8.10 8.56 -15.53
N SER A 176 8.37 7.26 -15.44
CA SER A 176 9.50 6.66 -16.19
C SER A 176 9.32 6.78 -17.68
N ARG A 177 8.09 6.60 -18.17
CA ARG A 177 7.80 6.77 -19.61
C ARG A 177 7.82 8.21 -20.04
N GLU A 178 7.23 9.10 -19.25
CA GLU A 178 7.03 10.49 -19.63
C GLU A 178 8.29 11.36 -19.50
N TYR A 179 9.12 11.09 -18.48
CA TYR A 179 10.24 12.00 -18.13
C TYR A 179 11.62 11.35 -18.19
N LEU A 180 11.72 10.02 -18.19
CA LEU A 180 13.02 9.33 -18.14
C LEU A 180 13.32 8.55 -19.42
N ASP A 181 12.41 8.53 -20.38
CA ASP A 181 12.50 7.75 -21.63
C ASP A 181 12.84 6.27 -21.35
N LEU A 182 12.32 5.75 -20.25
CA LEU A 182 12.48 4.36 -19.84
C LEU A 182 11.19 3.61 -20.10
N ASP A 183 11.26 2.52 -20.85
CA ASP A 183 10.15 1.59 -21.05
C ASP A 183 10.18 0.52 -19.95
N PRO A 184 9.37 0.66 -18.89
CA PRO A 184 9.40 -0.28 -17.77
C PRO A 184 8.74 -1.61 -18.14
N VAL A 185 9.32 -2.71 -17.72
CA VAL A 185 8.83 -4.08 -17.88
C VAL A 185 8.56 -4.78 -16.55
#